data_07ca6501366b551f765268e3dad70099
#
_entry.id   07ca6501366b551f765268e3dad70099
#
_cell.length_a   1.000
_cell.length_b   1.000
_cell.length_c   1.000
_cell.angle_alpha   90.00
_cell.angle_beta   90.00
_cell.angle_gamma   90.00
#
_symmetry.space_group_name_H-M   'P 1'
#
loop_
_entity.id
_entity.type
_entity.pdbx_description
1 polymer ?
#
loop_
_entity_poly.entity_id
_entity_poly.type
_entity_poly.pdbx_seq_one_letter_code
_entity_poly.pdbx_strand_id
1 'polypeptide(L)'
;MTRRRGYVQTEAMAPLRLGISACLLGQAVRYDGGHKRDPFLAETLGRFVEWVPVCPEVELGLGIPREPIRLEGDPAAPRLVAVKSRRDLTRAMARLARARAEQLARLDLVGYVLKADSPSCGMERVRVHRDRGPARRRGTGLFARTLMERLPLLPVEEEGRLRDDALRASFIERVFAYARWKGAVAAGMTRPRLAAFHAAHEALLRAHDPGACRRLGALVANAGKRSLRAAVADYGAGFVAALRTQVVPTRRRAPGPPAPPAARRSPTARPAASRPAPRRPRSSP
;
A
#
# COMPACT_ATOMS: atom_id res chain seq x y z
N MET A 1 -11.31 -47.63 23.64
CA MET A 1 -10.29 -46.57 23.84
C MET A 1 -10.45 -45.53 22.73
N THR A 2 -11.18 -44.51 23.01
CA THR A 2 -11.55 -43.43 22.01
C THR A 2 -10.55 -42.30 22.15
N ARG A 3 -9.70 -42.13 21.17
CA ARG A 3 -8.77 -40.97 21.08
C ARG A 3 -9.56 -39.68 20.84
N ARG A 4 -9.66 -38.86 21.87
CA ARG A 4 -10.15 -37.48 21.74
C ARG A 4 -9.15 -36.72 20.85
N ARG A 5 -9.59 -36.29 19.66
CA ARG A 5 -8.89 -35.30 18.85
C ARG A 5 -8.85 -33.99 19.64
N GLY A 6 -7.64 -33.59 20.07
CA GLY A 6 -7.44 -32.29 20.70
C GLY A 6 -7.78 -31.20 19.69
N TYR A 7 -8.77 -30.40 20.00
CA TYR A 7 -9.02 -29.11 19.37
C TYR A 7 -7.82 -28.23 19.69
N VAL A 8 -7.04 -27.90 18.67
CA VAL A 8 -6.02 -26.85 18.79
C VAL A 8 -6.81 -25.55 19.01
N GLN A 9 -6.77 -25.05 20.24
CA GLN A 9 -7.24 -23.71 20.54
C GLN A 9 -6.34 -22.78 19.72
N THR A 10 -6.90 -22.19 18.66
CA THR A 10 -6.31 -21.03 17.99
C THR A 10 -6.30 -19.91 19.03
N GLU A 11 -5.14 -19.64 19.64
CA GLU A 11 -4.95 -18.39 20.39
C GLU A 11 -5.45 -17.25 19.50
N ALA A 12 -6.46 -16.54 19.98
CA ALA A 12 -6.99 -15.39 19.27
C ALA A 12 -5.85 -14.38 19.15
N MET A 13 -5.28 -14.26 17.95
CA MET A 13 -4.27 -13.24 17.67
C MET A 13 -4.83 -11.87 18.06
N ALA A 14 -4.09 -11.11 18.86
CA ALA A 14 -4.46 -9.75 19.18
C ALA A 14 -4.75 -8.97 17.87
N PRO A 15 -5.82 -8.17 17.83
CA PRO A 15 -6.21 -7.46 16.62
C PRO A 15 -5.06 -6.57 16.12
N LEU A 16 -4.85 -6.58 14.81
CA LEU A 16 -3.83 -5.73 14.18
C LEU A 16 -4.24 -4.27 14.33
N ARG A 17 -3.39 -3.45 14.97
CA ARG A 17 -3.65 -2.01 15.12
C ARG A 17 -3.11 -1.23 13.94
N LEU A 18 -3.97 -0.44 13.29
CA LEU A 18 -3.60 0.46 12.22
C LEU A 18 -4.02 1.89 12.56
N GLY A 19 -3.11 2.84 12.33
CA GLY A 19 -3.45 4.25 12.36
C GLY A 19 -4.26 4.65 11.13
N ILE A 20 -5.13 5.66 11.27
CA ILE A 20 -5.93 6.16 10.16
C ILE A 20 -6.28 7.64 10.33
N SER A 21 -6.33 8.38 9.22
CA SER A 21 -6.93 9.72 9.24
C SER A 21 -8.41 9.64 9.60
N ALA A 22 -8.81 10.21 10.72
CA ALA A 22 -10.12 10.03 11.36
C ALA A 22 -11.33 10.30 10.43
N CYS A 23 -11.20 11.25 9.51
CA CYS A 23 -12.24 11.56 8.51
C CYS A 23 -12.55 10.39 7.56
N LEU A 24 -11.64 9.42 7.39
CA LEU A 24 -11.85 8.23 6.56
C LEU A 24 -12.77 7.20 7.20
N LEU A 25 -12.93 7.25 8.52
CA LEU A 25 -13.90 6.43 9.27
C LEU A 25 -15.28 7.08 9.38
N GLY A 26 -15.47 8.27 8.80
CA GLY A 26 -16.75 8.99 8.88
C GLY A 26 -16.82 9.99 10.03
N GLN A 27 -15.73 10.23 10.78
CA GLN A 27 -15.72 11.27 11.78
C GLN A 27 -15.78 12.66 11.11
N ALA A 28 -16.66 13.53 11.61
CA ALA A 28 -16.92 14.87 11.09
C ALA A 28 -15.84 15.87 11.52
N VAL A 29 -14.58 15.58 11.19
CA VAL A 29 -13.37 16.32 11.66
C VAL A 29 -12.71 17.17 10.58
N ARG A 30 -13.33 17.30 9.41
CA ARG A 30 -12.79 18.16 8.34
C ARG A 30 -13.03 19.63 8.63
N TYR A 31 -12.32 20.49 7.89
CA TYR A 31 -12.43 21.95 8.02
C TYR A 31 -13.85 22.48 7.78
N ASP A 32 -14.62 21.80 6.94
CA ASP A 32 -16.01 22.10 6.57
C ASP A 32 -17.06 21.42 7.49
N GLY A 33 -16.62 20.74 8.56
CA GLY A 33 -17.49 19.95 9.43
C GLY A 33 -17.94 18.61 8.84
N GLY A 34 -17.46 18.25 7.65
CA GLY A 34 -17.77 17.00 6.98
C GLY A 34 -16.77 15.87 7.28
N HIS A 35 -16.90 14.79 6.51
CA HIS A 35 -16.00 13.63 6.54
C HIS A 35 -15.66 13.14 5.13
N LYS A 36 -14.80 12.14 5.01
CA LYS A 36 -14.47 11.44 3.76
C LYS A 36 -14.46 9.93 3.99
N ARG A 37 -15.57 9.43 4.58
CA ARG A 37 -15.73 8.01 4.89
C ARG A 37 -15.43 7.15 3.66
N ASP A 38 -14.55 6.19 3.86
CA ASP A 38 -14.20 5.17 2.86
C ASP A 38 -14.84 3.83 3.28
N PRO A 39 -15.79 3.29 2.49
CA PRO A 39 -16.50 2.05 2.86
C PRO A 39 -15.58 0.84 3.00
N PHE A 40 -14.55 0.73 2.13
CA PHE A 40 -13.60 -0.38 2.23
C PHE A 40 -12.86 -0.35 3.57
N LEU A 41 -12.35 0.81 3.98
CA LEU A 41 -11.64 0.95 5.24
C LEU A 41 -12.56 0.76 6.45
N ALA A 42 -13.73 1.40 6.42
CA ALA A 42 -14.64 1.38 7.57
C ALA A 42 -15.35 0.04 7.76
N GLU A 43 -15.79 -0.61 6.67
CA GLU A 43 -16.69 -1.77 6.73
C GLU A 43 -15.99 -3.08 6.40
N THR A 44 -15.05 -3.08 5.44
CA THR A 44 -14.40 -4.31 5.02
C THR A 44 -13.14 -4.57 5.84
N LEU A 45 -12.14 -3.68 5.75
CA LEU A 45 -10.89 -3.85 6.48
C LEU A 45 -11.08 -3.68 7.99
N GLY A 46 -11.99 -2.79 8.41
CA GLY A 46 -12.30 -2.53 9.81
C GLY A 46 -12.81 -3.73 10.61
N ARG A 47 -13.26 -4.80 9.95
CA ARG A 47 -13.63 -6.06 10.61
C ARG A 47 -12.44 -6.88 11.11
N PHE A 48 -11.25 -6.60 10.57
CA PHE A 48 -10.03 -7.38 10.81
C PHE A 48 -8.96 -6.61 11.58
N VAL A 49 -9.19 -5.31 11.82
CA VAL A 49 -8.19 -4.44 12.42
C VAL A 49 -8.80 -3.53 13.49
N GLU A 50 -8.00 -3.12 14.46
CA GLU A 50 -8.33 -2.06 15.42
C GLU A 50 -7.81 -0.73 14.86
N TRP A 51 -8.72 0.20 14.57
CA TRP A 51 -8.34 1.51 14.07
C TRP A 51 -7.93 2.46 15.18
N VAL A 52 -6.82 3.15 14.99
CA VAL A 52 -6.37 4.28 15.82
C VAL A 52 -6.59 5.58 15.01
N PRO A 53 -7.75 6.25 15.19
CA PRO A 53 -8.06 7.46 14.42
C PRO A 53 -7.25 8.65 14.91
N VAL A 54 -6.77 9.47 13.97
CA VAL A 54 -6.00 10.69 14.22
C VAL A 54 -6.50 11.80 13.29
N CYS A 55 -6.75 12.99 13.84
CA CYS A 55 -6.93 14.21 13.06
C CYS A 55 -5.96 15.28 13.56
N PRO A 56 -4.78 15.45 12.93
CA PRO A 56 -3.76 16.37 13.43
C PRO A 56 -4.22 17.84 13.45
N GLU A 57 -5.20 18.21 12.62
CA GLU A 57 -5.75 19.56 12.58
C GLU A 57 -6.67 19.84 13.78
N VAL A 58 -7.47 18.86 14.18
CA VAL A 58 -8.30 18.95 15.39
C VAL A 58 -7.44 18.88 16.65
N GLU A 59 -6.48 17.96 16.67
CA GLU A 59 -5.53 17.82 17.78
C GLU A 59 -4.64 19.08 17.96
N LEU A 60 -4.42 19.85 16.87
CA LEU A 60 -3.74 21.16 16.92
C LEU A 60 -4.61 22.28 17.53
N GLY A 61 -5.89 22.00 17.81
CA GLY A 61 -6.82 22.98 18.36
C GLY A 61 -7.43 23.94 17.33
N LEU A 62 -7.47 23.56 16.05
CA LEU A 62 -8.03 24.44 15.00
C LEU A 62 -9.56 24.49 15.01
N GLY A 63 -10.23 23.59 15.76
CA GLY A 63 -11.69 23.53 15.85
C GLY A 63 -12.39 22.88 14.65
N ILE A 64 -13.72 22.83 14.70
CA ILE A 64 -14.63 22.36 13.64
C ILE A 64 -15.90 23.23 13.70
N PRO A 65 -16.32 23.93 12.62
CA PRO A 65 -15.55 24.12 11.38
C PRO A 65 -14.35 25.04 11.60
N ARG A 66 -13.45 25.10 10.60
CA ARG A 66 -12.26 25.96 10.65
C ARG A 66 -11.93 26.50 9.25
N GLU A 67 -11.11 27.54 9.20
CA GLU A 67 -10.60 27.99 7.93
C GLU A 67 -9.70 26.95 7.27
N PRO A 68 -9.71 26.83 5.94
CA PRO A 68 -8.81 25.96 5.20
C PRO A 68 -7.34 26.34 5.47
N ILE A 69 -6.49 25.31 5.49
CA ILE A 69 -5.03 25.45 5.55
C ILE A 69 -4.41 24.90 4.28
N ARG A 70 -3.21 25.37 3.92
CA ARG A 70 -2.50 24.91 2.73
C ARG A 70 -0.99 24.91 2.92
N LEU A 71 -0.30 24.17 2.07
CA LEU A 71 1.17 24.24 2.01
C LEU A 71 1.59 25.36 1.05
N GLU A 72 2.62 26.12 1.45
CA GLU A 72 3.20 27.23 0.69
C GLU A 72 4.72 27.15 0.64
N GLY A 73 5.32 27.69 -0.43
CA GLY A 73 6.74 27.88 -0.60
C GLY A 73 7.44 26.71 -1.30
N ASP A 74 8.58 26.26 -0.74
CA ASP A 74 9.36 25.15 -1.30
C ASP A 74 8.71 23.79 -0.93
N PRO A 75 8.44 22.90 -1.90
CA PRO A 75 7.97 21.56 -1.62
C PRO A 75 8.88 20.72 -0.70
N ALA A 76 10.18 20.98 -0.65
CA ALA A 76 11.09 20.29 0.23
C ALA A 76 10.94 20.73 1.69
N ALA A 77 10.59 22.02 1.92
CA ALA A 77 10.39 22.61 3.24
C ALA A 77 9.17 23.55 3.25
N PRO A 78 7.95 23.05 3.00
CA PRO A 78 6.78 23.89 2.87
C PRO A 78 6.34 24.44 4.23
N ARG A 79 5.75 25.63 4.21
CA ARG A 79 5.05 26.20 5.36
C ARG A 79 3.59 25.76 5.32
N LEU A 80 3.02 25.52 6.49
CA LEU A 80 1.59 25.25 6.67
C LEU A 80 0.91 26.56 7.10
N VAL A 81 0.06 27.11 6.24
CA VAL A 81 -0.52 28.45 6.42
C VAL A 81 -2.04 28.40 6.35
N ALA A 82 -2.70 29.07 7.27
CA ALA A 82 -4.15 29.30 7.23
C ALA A 82 -4.49 30.27 6.09
N VAL A 83 -5.52 29.94 5.29
CA VAL A 83 -5.76 30.65 4.02
C VAL A 83 -6.24 32.08 4.22
N LYS A 84 -7.16 32.31 5.17
CA LYS A 84 -7.76 33.63 5.44
C LYS A 84 -6.91 34.47 6.38
N SER A 85 -6.63 33.94 7.56
CA SER A 85 -5.89 34.66 8.62
C SER A 85 -4.39 34.76 8.36
N ARG A 86 -3.86 34.04 7.39
CA ARG A 86 -2.42 33.96 7.05
C ARG A 86 -1.53 33.47 8.20
N ARG A 87 -2.13 32.92 9.25
CA ARG A 87 -1.40 32.38 10.41
C ARG A 87 -0.49 31.23 9.99
N ASP A 88 0.79 31.28 10.34
CA ASP A 88 1.75 30.21 10.10
C ASP A 88 1.61 29.14 11.19
N LEU A 89 1.23 27.94 10.81
CA LEU A 89 1.00 26.78 11.67
C LEU A 89 2.15 25.77 11.62
N THR A 90 3.20 26.05 10.86
CA THR A 90 4.29 25.12 10.56
C THR A 90 4.95 24.55 11.82
N ARG A 91 5.40 25.46 12.70
CA ARG A 91 6.08 25.05 13.94
C ARG A 91 5.16 24.32 14.91
N ALA A 92 3.90 24.76 15.01
CA ALA A 92 2.91 24.15 15.89
C ALA A 92 2.57 22.74 15.42
N MET A 93 2.31 22.55 14.13
CA MET A 93 2.06 21.23 13.53
C MET A 93 3.29 20.32 13.66
N ALA A 94 4.48 20.82 13.45
CA ALA A 94 5.70 20.01 13.60
C ALA A 94 5.90 19.49 15.02
N ARG A 95 5.61 20.32 16.05
CA ARG A 95 5.65 19.89 17.47
C ARG A 95 4.60 18.83 17.76
N LEU A 96 3.34 19.07 17.34
CA LEU A 96 2.26 18.11 17.50
C LEU A 96 2.59 16.77 16.82
N ALA A 97 3.03 16.83 15.56
CA ALA A 97 3.34 15.64 14.78
C ALA A 97 4.43 14.77 15.43
N ARG A 98 5.47 15.39 16.02
CA ARG A 98 6.52 14.67 16.76
C ARG A 98 5.95 13.98 17.99
N ALA A 99 5.24 14.70 18.84
CA ALA A 99 4.65 14.15 20.05
C ALA A 99 3.64 13.02 19.71
N ARG A 100 2.83 13.22 18.67
CA ARG A 100 1.85 12.22 18.26
C ARG A 100 2.51 10.98 17.65
N ALA A 101 3.56 11.14 16.84
CA ALA A 101 4.31 10.00 16.31
C ALA A 101 4.96 9.16 17.43
N GLU A 102 5.46 9.80 18.49
CA GLU A 102 6.00 9.10 19.67
C GLU A 102 4.90 8.34 20.43
N GLN A 103 3.70 8.89 20.57
CA GLN A 103 2.56 8.17 21.15
C GLN A 103 2.16 6.98 20.29
N LEU A 104 2.06 7.17 18.96
CA LEU A 104 1.70 6.13 18.01
C LEU A 104 2.74 4.99 17.98
N ALA A 105 4.02 5.29 18.18
CA ALA A 105 5.08 4.29 18.29
C ALA A 105 4.85 3.31 19.47
N ARG A 106 4.20 3.77 20.54
CA ARG A 106 3.89 2.96 21.73
C ARG A 106 2.62 2.11 21.58
N LEU A 107 1.80 2.38 20.57
CA LEU A 107 0.54 1.66 20.34
C LEU A 107 0.68 0.38 19.52
N ASP A 108 1.91 -0.01 19.22
CA ASP A 108 2.22 -1.23 18.46
C ASP A 108 1.60 -1.29 17.06
N LEU A 109 1.49 -0.14 16.38
CA LEU A 109 0.90 -0.07 15.05
C LEU A 109 1.67 -0.96 14.05
N VAL A 110 0.91 -1.57 13.14
CA VAL A 110 1.43 -2.39 12.03
C VAL A 110 1.19 -1.77 10.65
N GLY A 111 0.48 -0.63 10.58
CA GLY A 111 0.24 0.12 9.36
C GLY A 111 -0.42 1.46 9.64
N TYR A 112 -0.52 2.31 8.61
CA TYR A 112 -1.21 3.59 8.69
C TYR A 112 -1.86 3.96 7.34
N VAL A 113 -3.12 4.41 7.37
CA VAL A 113 -3.82 4.93 6.18
C VAL A 113 -4.02 6.43 6.31
N LEU A 114 -3.45 7.17 5.39
CA LEU A 114 -3.47 8.63 5.36
C LEU A 114 -4.54 9.16 4.40
N LYS A 115 -5.08 10.36 4.70
CA LYS A 115 -5.99 11.08 3.80
C LYS A 115 -5.19 11.78 2.69
N ALA A 116 -5.38 11.37 1.45
CA ALA A 116 -4.78 11.98 0.27
C ALA A 116 -5.13 13.48 0.13
N ASP A 117 -4.27 14.23 -0.55
CA ASP A 117 -4.43 15.66 -0.86
C ASP A 117 -4.55 16.59 0.38
N SER A 118 -4.37 16.08 1.62
CA SER A 118 -4.42 16.90 2.82
C SER A 118 -3.07 17.58 3.07
N PRO A 119 -3.03 18.88 3.40
CA PRO A 119 -1.79 19.59 3.75
C PRO A 119 -1.16 19.07 5.05
N SER A 120 -1.93 18.36 5.86
CA SER A 120 -1.46 17.72 7.09
C SER A 120 -1.16 16.24 6.88
N CYS A 121 -2.07 15.46 6.25
CA CYS A 121 -2.04 14.01 6.19
C CYS A 121 -1.60 13.43 4.83
N GLY A 122 -1.56 14.21 3.73
CA GLY A 122 -1.22 13.67 2.42
C GLY A 122 0.20 13.11 2.38
N MET A 123 0.35 11.87 1.94
CA MET A 123 1.64 11.18 1.89
C MET A 123 2.52 11.74 0.77
N GLU A 124 1.93 11.97 -0.38
CA GLU A 124 2.64 12.45 -1.57
C GLU A 124 1.76 13.34 -2.45
N ARG A 125 2.37 14.07 -3.38
CA ARG A 125 1.68 14.89 -4.38
C ARG A 125 0.71 15.94 -3.80
N VAL A 126 0.89 16.33 -2.56
CA VAL A 126 0.12 17.42 -1.94
C VAL A 126 0.44 18.73 -2.66
N ARG A 127 -0.57 19.56 -2.85
CA ARG A 127 -0.41 20.88 -3.51
C ARG A 127 0.39 21.83 -2.62
N VAL A 128 1.48 22.36 -3.16
CA VAL A 128 2.27 23.41 -2.53
C VAL A 128 2.09 24.68 -3.35
N HIS A 129 1.47 25.69 -2.76
CA HIS A 129 1.21 26.98 -3.38
C HIS A 129 2.47 27.85 -3.40
N ARG A 130 2.58 28.72 -4.39
CA ARG A 130 3.67 29.67 -4.57
C ARG A 130 3.10 31.08 -4.64
N ASP A 131 3.92 32.06 -4.42
CA ASP A 131 3.49 33.46 -4.53
C ASP A 131 3.05 33.82 -5.96
N ARG A 132 3.66 33.17 -6.96
CA ARG A 132 3.29 33.33 -8.37
C ARG A 132 3.20 31.98 -9.07
N GLY A 133 2.16 31.85 -9.93
CA GLY A 133 1.94 30.66 -10.76
C GLY A 133 1.17 29.51 -10.07
N PRO A 134 0.90 28.43 -10.80
CA PRO A 134 0.09 27.32 -10.31
C PRO A 134 0.78 26.54 -9.16
N ALA A 135 -0.03 25.95 -8.29
CA ALA A 135 0.47 25.08 -7.22
C ALA A 135 1.18 23.84 -7.79
N ARG A 136 2.28 23.44 -7.16
CA ARG A 136 3.02 22.21 -7.51
C ARG A 136 2.49 21.02 -6.71
N ARG A 137 2.18 19.92 -7.38
CA ARG A 137 1.78 18.65 -6.71
C ARG A 137 3.02 17.80 -6.37
N ARG A 138 3.84 18.27 -5.43
CA ARG A 138 5.11 17.63 -5.01
C ARG A 138 5.31 17.66 -3.49
N GLY A 139 4.33 18.14 -2.73
CA GLY A 139 4.43 18.23 -1.28
C GLY A 139 4.07 16.95 -0.58
N THR A 140 4.45 16.91 0.70
CA THR A 140 4.01 15.94 1.69
C THR A 140 3.41 16.71 2.86
N GLY A 141 2.27 16.27 3.38
CA GLY A 141 1.65 16.86 4.55
C GLY A 141 2.56 16.80 5.76
N LEU A 142 2.56 17.84 6.60
CA LEU A 142 3.57 17.97 7.67
C LEU A 142 3.47 16.86 8.71
N PHE A 143 2.26 16.43 9.06
CA PHE A 143 2.07 15.28 9.96
C PHE A 143 2.53 13.99 9.30
N ALA A 144 2.13 13.73 8.04
CA ALA A 144 2.51 12.53 7.30
C ALA A 144 4.03 12.40 7.16
N ARG A 145 4.72 13.50 6.82
CA ARG A 145 6.18 13.55 6.74
C ARG A 145 6.83 13.13 8.05
N THR A 146 6.43 13.76 9.16
CA THR A 146 6.99 13.46 10.47
C THR A 146 6.69 12.01 10.90
N LEU A 147 5.50 11.51 10.63
CA LEU A 147 5.11 10.13 10.90
C LEU A 147 6.04 9.14 10.19
N MET A 148 6.23 9.32 8.87
CA MET A 148 7.08 8.44 8.06
C MET A 148 8.57 8.53 8.43
N GLU A 149 9.05 9.72 8.81
CA GLU A 149 10.42 9.92 9.30
C GLU A 149 10.67 9.25 10.65
N ARG A 150 9.70 9.33 11.58
CA ARG A 150 9.81 8.76 12.92
C ARG A 150 9.53 7.27 12.99
N LEU A 151 8.69 6.76 12.09
CA LEU A 151 8.31 5.35 11.98
C LEU A 151 8.65 4.80 10.59
N PRO A 152 9.94 4.76 10.19
CA PRO A 152 10.35 4.46 8.82
C PRO A 152 10.04 3.03 8.37
N LEU A 153 9.81 2.11 9.30
CA LEU A 153 9.45 0.73 8.99
C LEU A 153 7.93 0.53 8.89
N LEU A 154 7.13 1.50 9.37
CA LEU A 154 5.67 1.38 9.34
C LEU A 154 5.16 1.37 7.89
N PRO A 155 4.38 0.38 7.46
CA PRO A 155 3.65 0.43 6.20
C PRO A 155 2.65 1.60 6.19
N VAL A 156 2.84 2.55 5.29
CA VAL A 156 1.95 3.71 5.13
C VAL A 156 1.39 3.71 3.71
N GLU A 157 0.12 4.09 3.56
CA GLU A 157 -0.54 4.24 2.26
C GLU A 157 -1.62 5.33 2.31
N GLU A 158 -2.07 5.82 1.15
CA GLU A 158 -3.20 6.75 1.03
C GLU A 158 -4.47 6.01 0.60
N GLU A 159 -5.64 6.43 1.11
CA GLU A 159 -6.93 5.82 0.77
C GLU A 159 -7.21 5.86 -0.73
N GLY A 160 -6.80 6.93 -1.40
CA GLY A 160 -6.99 7.07 -2.85
C GLY A 160 -6.26 5.99 -3.65
N ARG A 161 -5.08 5.58 -3.19
CA ARG A 161 -4.26 4.54 -3.82
C ARG A 161 -4.77 3.14 -3.53
N LEU A 162 -5.42 2.93 -2.40
CA LEU A 162 -6.03 1.64 -2.02
C LEU A 162 -7.27 1.28 -2.88
N ARG A 163 -7.69 2.15 -3.78
CA ARG A 163 -8.71 1.82 -4.82
C ARG A 163 -8.15 0.94 -5.92
N ASP A 164 -6.86 1.00 -6.16
CA ASP A 164 -6.16 0.07 -7.04
C ASP A 164 -5.95 -1.26 -6.32
N ASP A 165 -6.42 -2.36 -6.92
CA ASP A 165 -6.40 -3.69 -6.30
C ASP A 165 -4.99 -4.19 -6.03
N ALA A 166 -4.04 -3.89 -6.89
CA ALA A 166 -2.64 -4.32 -6.73
C ALA A 166 -1.96 -3.54 -5.61
N LEU A 167 -2.17 -2.22 -5.52
CA LEU A 167 -1.65 -1.38 -4.45
C LEU A 167 -2.27 -1.77 -3.10
N ARG A 168 -3.56 -2.05 -3.08
CA ARG A 168 -4.28 -2.52 -1.90
C ARG A 168 -3.74 -3.87 -1.41
N ALA A 169 -3.60 -4.85 -2.31
CA ALA A 169 -3.03 -6.14 -1.98
C ALA A 169 -1.61 -6.02 -1.43
N SER A 170 -0.77 -5.21 -2.09
CA SER A 170 0.60 -4.93 -1.63
C SER A 170 0.63 -4.26 -0.26
N PHE A 171 -0.25 -3.30 0.01
CA PHE A 171 -0.33 -2.67 1.33
C PHE A 171 -0.70 -3.67 2.42
N ILE A 172 -1.74 -4.49 2.20
CA ILE A 172 -2.18 -5.53 3.13
C ILE A 172 -1.04 -6.52 3.40
N GLU A 173 -0.36 -6.98 2.35
CA GLU A 173 0.79 -7.90 2.47
C GLU A 173 1.90 -7.31 3.33
N ARG A 174 2.26 -6.02 3.10
CA ARG A 174 3.25 -5.28 3.91
C ARG A 174 2.83 -5.19 5.38
N VAL A 175 1.57 -4.90 5.66
CA VAL A 175 1.02 -4.83 7.02
C VAL A 175 1.19 -6.18 7.73
N PHE A 176 0.79 -7.29 7.11
CA PHE A 176 0.93 -8.62 7.70
C PHE A 176 2.40 -9.05 7.85
N ALA A 177 3.23 -8.77 6.87
CA ALA A 177 4.66 -9.08 6.94
C ALA A 177 5.34 -8.29 8.08
N TYR A 178 5.00 -7.00 8.22
CA TYR A 178 5.52 -6.15 9.29
C TYR A 178 5.02 -6.60 10.66
N ALA A 179 3.74 -7.00 10.78
CA ALA A 179 3.19 -7.57 12.01
C ALA A 179 3.96 -8.83 12.44
N ARG A 180 4.22 -9.76 11.50
CA ARG A 180 5.03 -10.96 11.78
C ARG A 180 6.44 -10.61 12.20
N TRP A 181 7.07 -9.61 11.55
CA TRP A 181 8.40 -9.14 11.95
C TRP A 181 8.41 -8.59 13.38
N LYS A 182 7.46 -7.72 13.71
CA LYS A 182 7.34 -7.18 15.08
C LYS A 182 7.11 -8.27 16.12
N GLY A 183 6.20 -9.21 15.84
CA GLY A 183 5.95 -10.35 16.71
C GLY A 183 7.20 -11.21 16.94
N ALA A 184 7.97 -11.48 15.89
CA ALA A 184 9.22 -12.23 16.00
C ALA A 184 10.27 -11.49 16.85
N VAL A 185 10.38 -10.17 16.70
CA VAL A 185 11.28 -9.34 17.52
C VAL A 185 10.82 -9.30 18.97
N ALA A 186 9.53 -9.11 19.23
CA ALA A 186 8.95 -9.06 20.57
C ALA A 186 9.10 -10.41 21.32
N ALA A 187 9.02 -11.54 20.61
CA ALA A 187 9.24 -12.88 21.17
C ALA A 187 10.73 -13.17 21.52
N GLY A 188 11.61 -12.19 21.34
CA GLY A 188 13.05 -12.34 21.59
C GLY A 188 13.77 -12.94 20.38
N MET A 189 14.33 -12.06 19.53
CA MET A 189 15.10 -12.47 18.35
C MET A 189 16.46 -13.07 18.76
N THR A 190 16.77 -14.22 18.17
CA THR A 190 18.10 -14.83 18.24
C THR A 190 18.63 -15.07 16.83
N ARG A 191 19.92 -15.39 16.67
CA ARG A 191 20.47 -15.71 15.34
C ARG A 191 19.75 -16.87 14.64
N PRO A 192 19.48 -18.02 15.30
CA PRO A 192 18.68 -19.09 14.71
C PRO A 192 17.25 -18.65 14.34
N ARG A 193 16.59 -17.86 15.20
CA ARG A 193 15.26 -17.34 14.90
C ARG A 193 15.26 -16.38 13.72
N LEU A 194 16.31 -15.53 13.56
CA LEU A 194 16.47 -14.66 12.42
C LEU A 194 16.64 -15.45 11.11
N ALA A 195 17.42 -16.54 11.16
CA ALA A 195 17.58 -17.45 10.03
C ALA A 195 16.26 -18.14 9.66
N ALA A 196 15.53 -18.65 10.65
CA ALA A 196 14.22 -19.26 10.45
C ALA A 196 13.20 -18.26 9.88
N PHE A 197 13.21 -17.01 10.38
CA PHE A 197 12.36 -15.95 9.85
C PHE A 197 12.68 -15.64 8.38
N HIS A 198 13.96 -15.54 8.03
CA HIS A 198 14.39 -15.35 6.65
C HIS A 198 13.92 -16.49 5.75
N ALA A 199 14.16 -17.74 6.13
CA ALA A 199 13.75 -18.91 5.37
C ALA A 199 12.22 -18.94 5.15
N ALA A 200 11.43 -18.63 6.18
CA ALA A 200 9.97 -18.58 6.08
C ALA A 200 9.44 -17.47 5.15
N HIS A 201 10.23 -16.41 4.91
CA HIS A 201 9.84 -15.27 4.07
C HIS A 201 10.65 -15.17 2.77
N GLU A 202 11.49 -16.17 2.46
CA GLU A 202 12.35 -16.14 1.28
C GLU A 202 11.55 -16.05 -0.02
N ALA A 203 10.48 -16.83 -0.15
CA ALA A 203 9.61 -16.79 -1.33
C ALA A 203 8.98 -15.41 -1.53
N LEU A 204 8.50 -14.79 -0.45
CA LEU A 204 7.94 -13.44 -0.46
C LEU A 204 8.98 -12.40 -0.89
N LEU A 205 10.15 -12.42 -0.25
CA LEU A 205 11.26 -11.51 -0.59
C LEU A 205 11.70 -11.67 -2.04
N ARG A 206 11.79 -12.90 -2.53
CA ARG A 206 12.19 -13.21 -3.91
C ARG A 206 11.18 -12.70 -4.93
N ALA A 207 9.89 -12.74 -4.59
CA ALA A 207 8.81 -12.22 -5.45
C ALA A 207 8.86 -10.68 -5.57
N HIS A 208 9.23 -9.98 -4.50
CA HIS A 208 9.31 -8.52 -4.49
C HIS A 208 10.66 -7.99 -5.00
N ASP A 209 11.77 -8.46 -4.44
CA ASP A 209 13.13 -8.05 -4.79
C ASP A 209 14.11 -9.21 -4.59
N PRO A 210 14.43 -9.97 -5.66
CA PRO A 210 15.41 -11.06 -5.60
C PRO A 210 16.80 -10.62 -5.13
N GLY A 211 17.16 -9.36 -5.41
CA GLY A 211 18.43 -8.77 -4.98
C GLY A 211 18.46 -8.56 -3.46
N ALA A 212 17.40 -7.97 -2.92
CA ALA A 212 17.26 -7.81 -1.47
C ALA A 212 17.19 -9.16 -0.76
N CYS A 213 16.49 -10.15 -1.31
CA CYS A 213 16.47 -11.50 -0.75
C CYS A 213 17.88 -12.06 -0.58
N ARG A 214 18.74 -11.97 -1.60
CA ARG A 214 20.14 -12.40 -1.51
C ARG A 214 20.95 -11.62 -0.47
N ARG A 215 20.81 -10.27 -0.46
CA ARG A 215 21.51 -9.42 0.52
C ARG A 215 21.12 -9.75 1.95
N LEU A 216 19.83 -9.96 2.21
CA LEU A 216 19.31 -10.33 3.53
C LEU A 216 19.78 -11.74 3.94
N GLY A 217 19.80 -12.70 3.02
CA GLY A 217 20.38 -14.03 3.26
C GLY A 217 21.87 -13.96 3.64
N ALA A 218 22.65 -13.16 2.93
CA ALA A 218 24.06 -12.93 3.25
C ALA A 218 24.23 -12.25 4.63
N LEU A 219 23.35 -11.30 4.99
CA LEU A 219 23.33 -10.67 6.30
C LEU A 219 23.09 -11.71 7.40
N VAL A 220 22.11 -12.59 7.21
CA VAL A 220 21.77 -13.67 8.14
C VAL A 220 22.96 -14.64 8.31
N ALA A 221 23.57 -15.11 7.23
CA ALA A 221 24.73 -15.99 7.25
C ALA A 221 25.93 -15.37 7.99
N ASN A 222 26.10 -14.06 7.90
CA ASN A 222 27.18 -13.31 8.55
C ASN A 222 26.76 -12.68 9.91
N ALA A 223 25.59 -12.98 10.44
CA ALA A 223 25.08 -12.36 11.67
C ALA A 223 25.98 -12.63 12.90
N GLY A 224 26.81 -13.69 12.87
CA GLY A 224 27.81 -13.96 13.91
C GLY A 224 28.95 -12.95 14.01
N LYS A 225 29.25 -12.24 12.92
CA LYS A 225 30.35 -11.27 12.83
C LYS A 225 30.00 -9.86 13.37
N ARG A 226 28.78 -9.65 13.87
CA ARG A 226 28.28 -8.36 14.35
C ARG A 226 27.34 -8.53 15.55
N SER A 227 27.03 -7.45 16.24
CA SER A 227 26.05 -7.52 17.33
C SER A 227 24.68 -7.97 16.81
N LEU A 228 24.00 -8.81 17.60
CA LEU A 228 22.65 -9.27 17.23
C LEU A 228 21.69 -8.10 17.03
N ARG A 229 21.77 -7.07 17.89
CA ARG A 229 20.94 -5.86 17.78
C ARG A 229 21.11 -5.18 16.43
N ALA A 230 22.35 -5.00 15.98
CA ALA A 230 22.62 -4.40 14.67
C ALA A 230 22.12 -5.30 13.52
N ALA A 231 22.35 -6.62 13.59
CA ALA A 231 21.86 -7.54 12.57
C ALA A 231 20.33 -7.53 12.45
N VAL A 232 19.61 -7.50 13.57
CA VAL A 232 18.14 -7.41 13.61
C VAL A 232 17.64 -6.09 13.05
N ALA A 233 18.25 -4.98 13.44
CA ALA A 233 17.86 -3.65 12.93
C ALA A 233 18.02 -3.55 11.40
N ASP A 234 19.19 -3.95 10.89
CA ASP A 234 19.48 -3.89 9.45
C ASP A 234 18.64 -4.89 8.65
N TYR A 235 18.40 -6.08 9.20
CA TYR A 235 17.50 -7.05 8.58
C TYR A 235 16.08 -6.50 8.48
N GLY A 236 15.52 -5.96 9.56
CA GLY A 236 14.18 -5.38 9.59
C GLY A 236 14.03 -4.22 8.59
N ALA A 237 15.03 -3.33 8.53
CA ALA A 237 15.03 -2.23 7.55
C ALA A 237 15.05 -2.77 6.10
N GLY A 238 15.93 -3.71 5.80
CA GLY A 238 16.03 -4.32 4.49
C GLY A 238 14.79 -5.14 4.10
N PHE A 239 14.19 -5.86 5.06
CA PHE A 239 12.96 -6.63 4.87
C PHE A 239 11.80 -5.74 4.46
N VAL A 240 11.54 -4.69 5.24
CA VAL A 240 10.46 -3.73 4.92
C VAL A 240 10.73 -2.98 3.61
N ALA A 241 11.98 -2.60 3.35
CA ALA A 241 12.35 -1.92 2.11
C ALA A 241 12.10 -2.81 0.87
N ALA A 242 12.46 -4.09 0.94
CA ALA A 242 12.23 -5.05 -0.15
C ALA A 242 10.74 -5.17 -0.50
N LEU A 243 9.86 -5.18 0.48
CA LEU A 243 8.41 -5.31 0.29
C LEU A 243 7.74 -4.04 -0.26
N ARG A 244 8.44 -2.90 -0.33
CA ARG A 244 7.95 -1.68 -1.01
C ARG A 244 8.05 -1.78 -2.53
N THR A 245 8.90 -2.67 -3.05
CA THR A 245 8.98 -2.94 -4.48
C THR A 245 7.72 -3.69 -4.89
N GLN A 246 6.97 -3.15 -5.87
CA GLN A 246 5.77 -3.81 -6.34
C GLN A 246 6.13 -5.11 -7.05
N VAL A 247 5.46 -6.19 -6.71
CA VAL A 247 5.48 -7.41 -7.53
C VAL A 247 4.85 -7.05 -8.87
N VAL A 248 5.67 -6.99 -9.92
CA VAL A 248 5.13 -6.93 -11.28
C VAL A 248 4.47 -8.29 -11.52
N PRO A 249 3.14 -8.36 -11.70
CA PRO A 249 2.52 -9.63 -12.02
C PRO A 249 3.17 -10.11 -13.32
N THR A 250 3.93 -11.21 -13.26
CA THR A 250 4.28 -11.91 -14.47
C THR A 250 2.95 -12.25 -15.12
N ARG A 251 2.61 -11.58 -16.24
CA ARG A 251 1.46 -11.94 -17.04
C ARG A 251 1.63 -13.43 -17.33
N ARG A 252 0.93 -14.28 -16.60
CA ARG A 252 0.69 -15.65 -17.06
C ARG A 252 0.02 -15.46 -18.42
N ARG A 253 0.77 -15.76 -19.48
CA ARG A 253 0.22 -15.86 -20.82
C ARG A 253 -0.99 -16.78 -20.67
N ALA A 254 -2.19 -16.21 -20.80
CA ALA A 254 -3.39 -17.03 -20.83
C ALA A 254 -3.13 -18.13 -21.88
N PRO A 255 -3.41 -19.38 -21.57
CA PRO A 255 -3.32 -20.41 -22.60
C PRO A 255 -4.13 -19.90 -23.79
N GLY A 256 -3.48 -19.79 -24.95
CA GLY A 256 -4.13 -19.34 -26.16
C GLY A 256 -5.38 -20.18 -26.38
N PRO A 257 -6.43 -19.64 -27.04
CA PRO A 257 -7.60 -20.41 -27.34
C PRO A 257 -7.18 -21.73 -28.04
N PRO A 258 -7.82 -22.87 -27.72
CA PRO A 258 -7.49 -24.13 -28.34
C PRO A 258 -7.58 -23.97 -29.87
N ALA A 259 -6.57 -24.47 -30.57
CA ALA A 259 -6.56 -24.45 -32.02
C ALA A 259 -7.88 -25.04 -32.57
N PRO A 260 -8.52 -24.42 -33.57
CA PRO A 260 -9.74 -24.95 -34.14
C PRO A 260 -9.47 -26.37 -34.65
N PRO A 261 -10.41 -27.31 -34.49
CA PRO A 261 -10.24 -28.68 -34.99
C PRO A 261 -9.95 -28.63 -36.48
N ALA A 262 -8.93 -29.36 -36.89
CA ALA A 262 -8.53 -29.49 -38.30
C ALA A 262 -9.76 -29.84 -39.15
N ALA A 263 -10.10 -28.96 -40.09
CA ALA A 263 -11.20 -29.19 -41.03
C ALA A 263 -10.95 -30.52 -41.76
N ARG A 264 -11.84 -31.47 -41.56
CA ARG A 264 -11.84 -32.73 -42.33
C ARG A 264 -11.95 -32.35 -43.80
N ARG A 265 -10.92 -32.64 -44.57
CA ARG A 265 -10.94 -32.54 -46.04
C ARG A 265 -12.01 -33.50 -46.53
N SER A 266 -13.11 -32.98 -47.09
CA SER A 266 -14.07 -33.77 -47.87
C SER A 266 -13.40 -34.29 -49.12
N PRO A 267 -13.68 -35.55 -49.56
CA PRO A 267 -13.11 -36.08 -50.79
C PRO A 267 -13.62 -35.28 -51.98
N THR A 268 -12.69 -34.90 -52.86
CA THR A 268 -12.92 -34.17 -54.10
C THR A 268 -13.94 -34.84 -54.96
N ALA A 269 -15.08 -34.17 -55.23
CA ALA A 269 -16.04 -34.59 -56.28
C ALA A 269 -15.39 -34.41 -57.66
N ARG A 270 -15.50 -35.47 -58.52
CA ARG A 270 -15.05 -35.47 -59.90
C ARG A 270 -15.78 -34.39 -60.71
N PRO A 271 -15.08 -33.66 -61.61
CA PRO A 271 -15.78 -32.71 -62.49
C PRO A 271 -16.68 -33.41 -63.50
N ALA A 272 -17.94 -32.99 -63.53
CA ALA A 272 -18.93 -33.43 -64.55
C ALA A 272 -18.62 -32.68 -65.85
N ALA A 273 -18.70 -33.44 -66.94
CA ALA A 273 -18.46 -33.04 -68.33
C ALA A 273 -19.38 -31.86 -68.73
N SER A 274 -18.83 -30.89 -69.36
CA SER A 274 -19.47 -29.70 -69.93
C SER A 274 -20.36 -30.09 -71.16
N ARG A 275 -21.63 -29.76 -71.09
CA ARG A 275 -22.55 -29.75 -72.22
C ARG A 275 -22.37 -28.41 -73.01
N PRO A 276 -22.39 -28.43 -74.39
CA PRO A 276 -22.25 -27.24 -75.20
C PRO A 276 -23.56 -26.43 -75.23
N ALA A 277 -23.39 -25.09 -75.25
CA ALA A 277 -24.43 -24.07 -75.26
C ALA A 277 -25.18 -24.02 -76.62
N PRO A 278 -26.52 -23.73 -76.67
CA PRO A 278 -27.26 -23.55 -77.90
C PRO A 278 -26.96 -22.18 -78.57
N ARG A 279 -26.83 -22.19 -79.87
CA ARG A 279 -26.60 -21.05 -80.77
C ARG A 279 -27.83 -20.11 -80.78
N ARG A 280 -27.61 -18.85 -80.65
CA ARG A 280 -28.59 -17.79 -80.92
C ARG A 280 -28.83 -17.60 -82.40
N PRO A 281 -30.07 -17.29 -82.82
CA PRO A 281 -30.36 -16.96 -84.23
C PRO A 281 -29.95 -15.54 -84.56
N ARG A 282 -29.44 -15.36 -85.77
CA ARG A 282 -29.10 -14.02 -86.34
C ARG A 282 -30.40 -13.34 -86.81
N SER A 283 -30.58 -12.09 -86.47
CA SER A 283 -31.54 -11.22 -87.12
C SER A 283 -30.83 -10.37 -88.16
N SER A 284 -31.31 -10.34 -89.37
CA SER A 284 -31.05 -9.39 -90.46
C SER A 284 -32.41 -9.02 -91.07
N PRO A 285 -32.48 -7.95 -91.83
CA PRO A 285 -31.75 -6.69 -91.96
C PRO A 285 -32.38 -5.51 -91.22
#